data_6b583288ac6db2a577b9e7490e210289
#
_entry.id   6b583288ac6db2a577b9e7490e210289
#
_cell.length_a   1.000
_cell.length_b   1.000
_cell.length_c   1.000
_cell.angle_alpha   90.00
_cell.angle_beta   90.00
_cell.angle_gamma   90.00
#
_symmetry.space_group_name_H-M   'P 1'
#
loop_
_entity.id
_entity.type
_entity.pdbx_description
1 polymer ?
#
loop_
_entity_poly.entity_id
_entity_poly.type
_entity_poly.pdbx_seq_one_letter_code
_entity_poly.pdbx_strand_id
1 'polypeptide(L)'
;MPDGEVPTSTRIEQASTVWNGRVPHQDMGRMDVSTSNIVEPGSRVKRLRSATAAAHDQLDRRVMAGQPFASLERYALFLQVQYRFHTRVDPLYRDGALGFVLPDLDGRRRLALIAQDLRDVTGRIPDAAAEDGYAIDPVAGLGWLYVAEGSNLGAAILIKEARKLGLSEGHGARHLAGHPDGRGLHWRQFTTALDRIALAGDGEARAAAGATEAFRYVHRLVGDAFGG
;
A
#
# COMPACT_ATOMS: atom_id res chain seq x y z
N MET A 1 37.49 14.87 22.72
CA MET A 1 36.71 13.64 22.60
C MET A 1 35.31 13.94 23.12
N PRO A 2 34.30 14.09 22.29
CA PRO A 2 32.93 13.87 22.72
C PRO A 2 32.36 12.61 22.04
N ASP A 3 31.70 11.83 22.90
CA ASP A 3 31.17 10.51 22.65
C ASP A 3 30.06 10.52 21.58
N GLY A 4 30.21 9.62 20.61
CA GLY A 4 29.17 9.37 19.59
C GLY A 4 28.01 8.59 20.21
N GLU A 5 26.86 9.23 20.37
CA GLU A 5 25.61 8.53 20.67
C GLU A 5 25.14 7.71 19.47
N VAL A 6 25.16 6.41 19.65
CA VAL A 6 24.47 5.45 18.77
C VAL A 6 22.96 5.67 18.91
N PRO A 7 22.18 5.87 17.84
CA PRO A 7 20.74 6.03 17.95
C PRO A 7 20.10 4.72 18.42
N THR A 8 19.50 4.77 19.59
CA THR A 8 18.86 3.66 20.28
C THR A 8 17.69 3.05 19.50
N SER A 9 17.56 1.75 19.63
CA SER A 9 16.60 0.80 19.06
C SER A 9 15.11 1.25 19.05
N THR A 10 14.73 2.19 19.90
CA THR A 10 13.35 2.66 20.08
C THR A 10 12.77 3.38 18.84
N ARG A 11 13.60 3.88 17.94
CA ARG A 11 13.16 4.61 16.74
C ARG A 11 12.79 3.69 15.58
N ILE A 12 13.28 2.47 15.59
CA ILE A 12 13.02 1.46 14.55
C ILE A 12 11.67 0.77 14.78
N GLU A 13 11.26 0.58 16.04
CA GLU A 13 9.96 -0.01 16.38
C GLU A 13 8.77 0.87 15.99
N GLN A 14 8.92 2.20 15.94
CA GLN A 14 7.86 3.11 15.51
C GLN A 14 7.59 3.07 14.00
N ALA A 15 8.56 2.67 13.19
CA ALA A 15 8.39 2.56 11.76
C ALA A 15 7.65 1.27 11.34
N SER A 16 7.74 0.21 12.12
CA SER A 16 7.11 -1.08 11.81
C SER A 16 5.60 -1.13 12.01
N THR A 17 5.00 -0.11 12.63
CA THR A 17 3.54 -0.02 12.87
C THR A 17 2.77 0.63 11.71
N VAL A 18 3.47 1.05 10.66
CA VAL A 18 2.98 1.96 9.64
C VAL A 18 1.99 1.34 8.66
N TRP A 19 2.19 0.07 8.32
CA TRP A 19 1.33 -0.62 7.36
C TRP A 19 0.03 -1.14 7.99
N ASN A 20 -0.06 -1.20 9.33
CA ASN A 20 -1.18 -1.82 10.05
C ASN A 20 -2.39 -0.91 10.26
N GLY A 21 -2.38 0.35 9.78
CA GLY A 21 -3.44 1.30 10.11
C GLY A 21 -3.53 1.58 11.62
N ARG A 22 -2.57 1.15 12.42
CA ARG A 22 -2.39 1.56 13.80
C ARG A 22 -1.57 2.83 13.82
N VAL A 23 -2.23 3.96 13.87
CA VAL A 23 -1.62 5.21 14.30
C VAL A 23 -1.28 5.05 15.79
N PRO A 24 -0.03 5.29 16.24
CA PRO A 24 0.27 5.33 17.67
C PRO A 24 -0.61 6.40 18.32
N HIS A 25 -1.37 6.04 19.33
CA HIS A 25 -2.12 6.96 20.18
C HIS A 25 -1.13 7.76 21.05
N GLN A 26 -0.48 8.76 20.48
CA GLN A 26 0.11 9.85 21.26
C GLN A 26 0.08 11.14 20.43
N ASP A 27 -0.57 12.15 21.01
CA ASP A 27 -0.67 13.53 20.55
C ASP A 27 -1.57 13.82 19.34
N MET A 28 -2.86 13.61 19.51
CA MET A 28 -3.86 14.46 18.88
C MET A 28 -4.81 14.96 19.96
N GLY A 29 -4.72 16.25 20.22
CA GLY A 29 -5.63 16.97 21.08
C GLY A 29 -7.08 16.62 20.71
N ARG A 30 -7.87 16.42 21.74
CA ARG A 30 -9.29 16.16 21.83
C ARG A 30 -10.08 16.71 20.63
N MET A 31 -10.28 15.91 19.61
CA MET A 31 -11.44 15.98 18.74
C MET A 31 -12.24 14.71 18.98
N ASP A 32 -13.29 14.87 19.75
CA ASP A 32 -14.37 13.90 19.90
C ASP A 32 -15.01 13.68 18.52
N VAL A 33 -14.47 12.75 17.76
CA VAL A 33 -15.19 12.10 16.68
C VAL A 33 -15.34 10.65 17.10
N SER A 34 -16.28 10.44 18.01
CA SER A 34 -16.88 9.14 18.27
C SER A 34 -17.64 8.70 17.01
N THR A 35 -16.91 8.35 15.96
CA THR A 35 -17.42 7.50 14.90
C THR A 35 -16.88 6.10 15.19
N SER A 36 -17.61 5.41 16.06
CA SER A 36 -17.59 3.96 16.12
C SER A 36 -17.53 3.44 14.69
N ASN A 37 -16.42 2.84 14.29
CA ASN A 37 -16.37 1.94 13.15
C ASN A 37 -17.27 0.76 13.51
N ILE A 38 -18.59 0.92 13.33
CA ILE A 38 -19.56 -0.17 13.35
C ILE A 38 -19.27 -0.99 12.10
N VAL A 39 -18.25 -1.83 12.19
CA VAL A 39 -18.00 -2.85 11.19
C VAL A 39 -18.92 -4.00 11.58
N GLU A 40 -20.05 -4.09 10.88
CA GLU A 40 -21.04 -5.16 11.03
C GLU A 40 -20.40 -6.56 11.08
N PRO A 41 -20.93 -7.50 11.89
CA PRO A 41 -20.52 -8.91 11.83
C PRO A 41 -20.82 -9.43 10.42
N GLY A 42 -19.78 -9.54 9.59
CA GLY A 42 -19.95 -9.92 8.18
C GLY A 42 -19.18 -9.06 7.18
N SER A 43 -18.57 -7.93 7.60
CA SER A 43 -17.79 -7.07 6.72
C SER A 43 -16.66 -7.82 6.02
N ARG A 44 -16.64 -7.71 4.68
CA ARG A 44 -15.55 -8.23 3.84
C ARG A 44 -14.21 -7.66 4.25
N VAL A 45 -14.16 -6.37 4.52
CA VAL A 45 -12.95 -5.66 4.96
C VAL A 45 -12.40 -6.27 6.24
N LYS A 46 -13.23 -6.63 7.21
CA LYS A 46 -12.77 -7.35 8.42
C LYS A 46 -12.20 -8.73 8.09
N ARG A 47 -12.88 -9.48 7.22
CA ARG A 47 -12.40 -10.79 6.79
C ARG A 47 -11.07 -10.69 6.06
N LEU A 48 -10.93 -9.76 5.11
CA LEU A 48 -9.68 -9.52 4.40
C LEU A 48 -8.56 -9.13 5.37
N ARG A 49 -8.82 -8.21 6.30
CA ARG A 49 -7.86 -7.81 7.33
C ARG A 49 -7.40 -8.99 8.19
N SER A 50 -8.34 -9.80 8.66
CA SER A 50 -8.02 -10.99 9.48
C SER A 50 -7.19 -12.01 8.69
N ALA A 51 -7.60 -12.30 7.44
CA ALA A 51 -6.91 -13.27 6.59
C ALA A 51 -5.49 -12.83 6.20
N THR A 52 -5.20 -11.53 6.17
CA THR A 52 -3.92 -10.99 5.72
C THR A 52 -3.02 -10.47 6.84
N ALA A 53 -3.46 -10.48 8.11
CA ALA A 53 -2.73 -9.86 9.21
C ALA A 53 -1.29 -10.38 9.34
N ALA A 54 -1.08 -11.69 9.31
CA ALA A 54 0.25 -12.29 9.42
C ALA A 54 1.14 -11.97 8.20
N ALA A 55 0.57 -11.99 6.99
CA ALA A 55 1.29 -11.66 5.76
C ALA A 55 1.71 -10.17 5.74
N HIS A 56 0.84 -9.31 6.26
CA HIS A 56 1.08 -7.90 6.42
C HIS A 56 2.28 -7.64 7.36
N ASP A 57 2.27 -8.23 8.57
CA ASP A 57 3.35 -8.07 9.55
C ASP A 57 4.69 -8.62 9.02
N GLN A 58 4.65 -9.69 8.24
CA GLN A 58 5.86 -10.24 7.59
C GLN A 58 6.40 -9.30 6.52
N LEU A 59 5.52 -8.74 5.69
CA LEU A 59 5.91 -7.80 4.64
C LEU A 59 6.53 -6.54 5.23
N ASP A 60 5.92 -5.97 6.28
CA ASP A 60 6.44 -4.79 6.96
C ASP A 60 7.88 -5.00 7.46
N ARG A 61 8.10 -6.10 8.18
CA ARG A 61 9.45 -6.44 8.64
C ARG A 61 10.45 -6.57 7.51
N ARG A 62 10.03 -7.21 6.40
CA ARG A 62 10.92 -7.42 5.24
C ARG A 62 11.24 -6.11 4.53
N VAL A 63 10.25 -5.24 4.32
CA VAL A 63 10.46 -3.91 3.72
C VAL A 63 11.40 -3.08 4.60
N MET A 64 11.17 -3.05 5.92
CA MET A 64 12.00 -2.29 6.85
C MET A 64 13.42 -2.83 6.94
N ALA A 65 13.63 -4.15 6.89
CA ALA A 65 14.96 -4.76 6.81
C ALA A 65 15.71 -4.32 5.54
N GLY A 66 15.00 -4.07 4.45
CA GLY A 66 15.54 -3.50 3.21
C GLY A 66 16.00 -2.04 3.33
N GLN A 67 15.69 -1.34 4.40
CA GLN A 67 16.05 0.07 4.63
C GLN A 67 15.79 0.97 3.40
N PRO A 68 14.58 1.02 2.84
CA PRO A 68 14.30 1.64 1.55
C PRO A 68 14.55 3.16 1.53
N PHE A 69 14.64 3.80 2.68
CA PHE A 69 14.88 5.24 2.82
C PHE A 69 16.29 5.58 3.34
N ALA A 70 17.24 4.64 3.30
CA ALA A 70 18.62 4.91 3.70
C ALA A 70 19.41 5.69 2.64
N SER A 71 19.06 5.57 1.36
CA SER A 71 19.65 6.31 0.24
C SER A 71 18.69 6.40 -0.95
N LEU A 72 19.01 7.23 -1.96
CA LEU A 72 18.24 7.30 -3.21
C LEU A 72 18.29 5.99 -4.00
N GLU A 73 19.42 5.27 -3.96
CA GLU A 73 19.57 3.97 -4.63
C GLU A 73 18.63 2.93 -4.00
N ARG A 74 18.53 2.90 -2.67
CA ARG A 74 17.61 1.98 -1.98
C ARG A 74 16.15 2.38 -2.18
N TYR A 75 15.88 3.68 -2.22
CA TYR A 75 14.56 4.18 -2.55
C TYR A 75 14.16 3.84 -4.00
N ALA A 76 15.10 3.86 -4.95
CA ALA A 76 14.86 3.41 -6.31
C ALA A 76 14.44 1.93 -6.39
N LEU A 77 15.03 1.06 -5.54
CA LEU A 77 14.61 -0.33 -5.43
C LEU A 77 13.18 -0.44 -4.89
N PHE A 78 12.84 0.36 -3.88
CA PHE A 78 11.47 0.44 -3.37
C PHE A 78 10.48 0.89 -4.45
N LEU A 79 10.82 1.92 -5.23
CA LEU A 79 10.01 2.37 -6.36
C LEU A 79 9.84 1.27 -7.43
N GLN A 80 10.85 0.46 -7.70
CA GLN A 80 10.74 -0.67 -8.63
C GLN A 80 9.76 -1.74 -8.13
N VAL A 81 9.77 -2.04 -6.82
CA VAL A 81 8.77 -2.92 -6.19
C VAL A 81 7.36 -2.35 -6.38
N GLN A 82 7.18 -1.04 -6.08
CA GLN A 82 5.89 -0.37 -6.26
C GLN A 82 5.45 -0.39 -7.74
N TYR A 83 6.36 -0.14 -8.66
CA TYR A 83 6.07 -0.11 -10.09
C TYR A 83 5.59 -1.48 -10.58
N ARG A 84 6.30 -2.56 -10.27
CA ARG A 84 5.93 -3.92 -10.65
C ARG A 84 4.58 -4.33 -10.04
N PHE A 85 4.37 -4.04 -8.76
CA PHE A 85 3.09 -4.30 -8.10
C PHE A 85 1.94 -3.56 -8.77
N HIS A 86 2.09 -2.24 -9.01
CA HIS A 86 1.06 -1.43 -9.63
C HIS A 86 0.86 -1.77 -11.11
N THR A 87 1.88 -2.21 -11.84
CA THR A 87 1.72 -2.74 -13.21
C THR A 87 0.78 -3.96 -13.21
N ARG A 88 0.92 -4.85 -12.23
CA ARG A 88 0.08 -6.04 -12.08
C ARG A 88 -1.37 -5.71 -11.72
N VAL A 89 -1.58 -4.67 -10.90
CA VAL A 89 -2.91 -4.29 -10.39
C VAL A 89 -3.64 -3.31 -11.33
N ASP A 90 -2.93 -2.55 -12.14
CA ASP A 90 -3.49 -1.48 -12.99
C ASP A 90 -4.64 -1.91 -13.90
N PRO A 91 -4.67 -3.12 -14.49
CA PRO A 91 -5.81 -3.59 -15.26
C PRO A 91 -7.12 -3.64 -14.45
N LEU A 92 -7.06 -3.94 -13.14
CA LEU A 92 -8.24 -3.97 -12.28
C LEU A 92 -8.85 -2.58 -12.07
N TYR A 93 -8.02 -1.55 -12.00
CA TYR A 93 -8.48 -0.16 -11.89
C TYR A 93 -9.20 0.32 -13.17
N ARG A 94 -8.93 -0.31 -14.32
CA ARG A 94 -9.55 0.00 -15.60
C ARG A 94 -10.70 -0.95 -15.97
N ASP A 95 -10.98 -1.92 -15.12
CA ASP A 95 -12.08 -2.85 -15.35
C ASP A 95 -13.42 -2.15 -15.16
N GLY A 96 -14.24 -2.13 -16.21
CA GLY A 96 -15.52 -1.43 -16.20
C GLY A 96 -16.54 -2.00 -15.23
N ALA A 97 -16.53 -3.32 -14.98
CA ALA A 97 -17.43 -3.96 -14.04
C ALA A 97 -17.05 -3.62 -12.60
N LEU A 98 -15.74 -3.60 -12.28
CA LEU A 98 -15.24 -3.14 -10.98
C LEU A 98 -15.49 -1.64 -10.80
N GLY A 99 -15.29 -0.82 -11.83
CA GLY A 99 -15.55 0.63 -11.80
C GLY A 99 -17.02 0.97 -11.55
N PHE A 100 -17.95 0.10 -11.95
CA PHE A 100 -19.38 0.28 -11.66
C PHE A 100 -19.69 0.11 -10.16
N VAL A 101 -19.00 -0.77 -9.45
CA VAL A 101 -19.27 -1.10 -8.04
C VAL A 101 -18.32 -0.42 -7.06
N LEU A 102 -17.16 0.03 -7.51
CA LEU A 102 -16.14 0.73 -6.72
C LEU A 102 -16.00 2.17 -7.26
N PRO A 103 -16.54 3.18 -6.58
CA PRO A 103 -16.55 4.55 -7.07
C PRO A 103 -15.13 5.10 -7.18
N ASP A 104 -14.91 5.96 -8.17
CA ASP A 104 -13.64 6.64 -8.44
C ASP A 104 -12.44 5.68 -8.65
N LEU A 105 -12.70 4.48 -9.18
CA LEU A 105 -11.66 3.46 -9.27
C LEU A 105 -10.51 3.91 -10.18
N ASP A 106 -10.79 4.53 -11.33
CA ASP A 106 -9.75 5.04 -12.23
C ASP A 106 -8.92 6.18 -11.59
N GLY A 107 -9.54 7.07 -10.82
CA GLY A 107 -8.86 8.16 -10.10
C GLY A 107 -7.90 7.68 -9.00
N ARG A 108 -8.01 6.41 -8.60
CA ARG A 108 -7.16 5.78 -7.56
C ARG A 108 -5.84 5.22 -8.10
N ARG A 109 -5.66 5.19 -9.41
CA ARG A 109 -4.49 4.62 -10.08
C ARG A 109 -3.21 5.36 -9.70
N ARG A 110 -2.14 4.61 -9.45
CA ARG A 110 -0.85 5.18 -9.05
C ARG A 110 0.30 4.85 -10.01
N LEU A 111 0.06 3.94 -10.96
CA LEU A 111 1.12 3.46 -11.87
C LEU A 111 1.86 4.61 -12.58
N ALA A 112 1.12 5.58 -13.13
CA ALA A 112 1.72 6.73 -13.83
C ALA A 112 2.55 7.62 -12.90
N LEU A 113 2.10 7.82 -11.65
CA LEU A 113 2.84 8.59 -10.64
C LEU A 113 4.14 7.88 -10.25
N ILE A 114 4.10 6.55 -10.05
CA ILE A 114 5.28 5.74 -9.72
C ILE A 114 6.28 5.75 -10.88
N ALA A 115 5.80 5.63 -12.12
CA ALA A 115 6.63 5.73 -13.32
C ALA A 115 7.35 7.08 -13.41
N GLN A 116 6.63 8.18 -13.09
CA GLN A 116 7.22 9.51 -13.03
C GLN A 116 8.27 9.62 -11.91
N ASP A 117 7.97 9.09 -10.72
CA ASP A 117 8.89 9.10 -9.58
C ASP A 117 10.16 8.29 -9.88
N LEU A 118 10.04 7.14 -10.55
CA LEU A 118 11.20 6.39 -11.05
C LEU A 118 12.05 7.21 -12.01
N ARG A 119 11.42 7.92 -12.95
CA ARG A 119 12.14 8.77 -13.90
C ARG A 119 12.89 9.89 -13.17
N ASP A 120 12.26 10.50 -12.16
CA ASP A 120 12.91 11.58 -11.38
C ASP A 120 14.13 11.07 -10.60
N VAL A 121 14.05 9.86 -10.04
CA VAL A 121 15.11 9.32 -9.17
C VAL A 121 16.21 8.62 -9.95
N THR A 122 15.87 7.93 -11.06
CA THR A 122 16.81 7.05 -11.79
C THR A 122 17.10 7.51 -13.22
N GLY A 123 16.41 8.53 -13.71
CA GLY A 123 16.49 8.98 -15.12
C GLY A 123 15.74 8.07 -16.11
N ARG A 124 15.20 6.94 -15.69
CA ARG A 124 14.53 5.96 -16.58
C ARG A 124 13.36 5.26 -15.90
N ILE A 125 12.47 4.70 -16.68
CA ILE A 125 11.46 3.75 -16.24
C ILE A 125 11.98 2.36 -16.63
N PRO A 126 12.00 1.36 -15.73
CA PRO A 126 12.31 -0.01 -16.10
C PRO A 126 11.33 -0.51 -17.15
N ASP A 127 11.79 -1.33 -18.07
CA ASP A 127 10.86 -2.06 -18.93
C ASP A 127 9.90 -2.82 -18.01
N ALA A 128 8.61 -2.72 -18.32
CA ALA A 128 7.64 -3.57 -17.66
C ALA A 128 8.06 -5.01 -17.98
N ALA A 129 8.67 -5.70 -17.02
CA ALA A 129 8.92 -7.12 -17.17
C ALA A 129 7.59 -7.71 -17.59
N ALA A 130 7.57 -8.42 -18.70
CA ALA A 130 6.42 -9.23 -19.10
C ALA A 130 6.24 -10.27 -18.00
N GLU A 131 5.59 -9.83 -16.94
CA GLU A 131 5.22 -10.73 -15.86
C GLU A 131 4.12 -11.60 -16.42
N ASP A 132 4.27 -12.90 -16.30
CA ASP A 132 3.40 -13.93 -16.84
C ASP A 132 1.94 -13.53 -16.72
N GLY A 133 1.37 -13.15 -17.86
CA GLY A 133 0.18 -12.33 -17.98
C GLY A 133 -1.15 -13.05 -17.73
N TYR A 134 -1.27 -13.83 -16.67
CA TYR A 134 -2.58 -14.29 -16.23
C TYR A 134 -3.38 -13.09 -15.71
N ALA A 135 -4.50 -12.79 -16.39
CA ALA A 135 -5.45 -11.81 -15.89
C ALA A 135 -5.89 -12.19 -14.48
N ILE A 136 -5.90 -11.22 -13.57
CA ILE A 136 -6.46 -11.44 -12.24
C ILE A 136 -7.98 -11.54 -12.40
N ASP A 137 -8.56 -12.62 -11.91
CA ASP A 137 -10.01 -12.77 -11.85
C ASP A 137 -10.65 -11.60 -11.08
N PRO A 138 -11.72 -10.95 -11.57
CA PRO A 138 -12.27 -9.74 -10.95
C PRO A 138 -12.68 -9.91 -9.49
N VAL A 139 -13.17 -11.10 -9.09
CA VAL A 139 -13.54 -11.36 -7.68
C VAL A 139 -12.30 -11.45 -6.79
N ALA A 140 -11.25 -12.17 -7.21
CA ALA A 140 -9.95 -12.16 -6.56
C ALA A 140 -9.32 -10.75 -6.61
N GLY A 141 -9.56 -10.00 -7.68
CA GLY A 141 -9.17 -8.60 -7.89
C GLY A 141 -9.63 -7.65 -6.78
N LEU A 142 -10.78 -7.90 -6.17
CA LEU A 142 -11.23 -7.13 -5.00
C LEU A 142 -10.24 -7.23 -3.82
N GLY A 143 -9.64 -8.40 -3.62
CA GLY A 143 -8.58 -8.60 -2.63
C GLY A 143 -7.28 -7.88 -2.98
N TRP A 144 -6.88 -7.90 -4.25
CA TRP A 144 -5.71 -7.17 -4.75
C TRP A 144 -5.89 -5.66 -4.59
N LEU A 145 -7.05 -5.13 -4.97
CA LEU A 145 -7.39 -3.70 -4.80
C LEU A 145 -7.42 -3.31 -3.31
N TYR A 146 -7.94 -4.18 -2.43
CA TYR A 146 -7.89 -3.94 -0.98
C TYR A 146 -6.45 -3.74 -0.48
N VAL A 147 -5.51 -4.55 -0.93
CA VAL A 147 -4.09 -4.43 -0.55
C VAL A 147 -3.47 -3.15 -1.13
N ALA A 148 -3.73 -2.86 -2.41
CA ALA A 148 -3.22 -1.67 -3.08
C ALA A 148 -3.74 -0.37 -2.42
N GLU A 149 -5.05 -0.29 -2.16
CA GLU A 149 -5.65 0.89 -1.52
C GLU A 149 -5.24 1.02 -0.05
N GLY A 150 -5.12 -0.10 0.68
CA GLY A 150 -4.68 -0.12 2.07
C GLY A 150 -3.25 0.41 2.24
N SER A 151 -2.36 0.17 1.28
CA SER A 151 -0.98 0.67 1.30
C SER A 151 -0.90 2.20 1.33
N ASN A 152 -1.90 2.89 0.77
CA ASN A 152 -1.97 4.35 0.75
C ASN A 152 -2.13 4.97 2.15
N LEU A 153 -2.65 4.25 3.13
CA LEU A 153 -2.72 4.73 4.51
C LEU A 153 -1.33 4.88 5.12
N GLY A 154 -0.47 3.89 4.92
CA GLY A 154 0.92 3.90 5.38
C GLY A 154 1.78 4.96 4.70
N ALA A 155 1.44 5.38 3.49
CA ALA A 155 2.18 6.38 2.73
C ALA A 155 2.33 7.73 3.47
N ALA A 156 1.50 8.04 4.47
CA ALA A 156 1.63 9.23 5.30
C ALA A 156 2.94 9.29 6.11
N ILE A 157 3.51 8.14 6.44
CA ILE A 157 4.81 8.05 7.14
C ILE A 157 5.92 7.93 6.11
N LEU A 158 5.73 7.15 5.05
CA LEU A 158 6.73 6.97 4.00
C LEU A 158 7.12 8.30 3.34
N ILE A 159 6.17 9.22 3.14
CA ILE A 159 6.48 10.56 2.58
C ILE A 159 7.40 11.38 3.51
N LYS A 160 7.28 11.21 4.83
CA LYS A 160 8.18 11.90 5.76
C LYS A 160 9.61 11.37 5.65
N GLU A 161 9.78 10.06 5.43
CA GLU A 161 11.08 9.45 5.20
C GLU A 161 11.65 9.86 3.83
N ALA A 162 10.82 9.87 2.78
CA ALA A 162 11.22 10.33 1.45
C ALA A 162 11.70 11.79 1.45
N ARG A 163 11.07 12.67 2.23
CA ARG A 163 11.50 14.07 2.39
C ARG A 163 12.91 14.22 2.97
N LYS A 164 13.38 13.28 3.78
CA LYS A 164 14.77 13.29 4.29
C LYS A 164 15.79 13.02 3.18
N LEU A 165 15.35 12.40 2.08
CA LEU A 165 16.15 12.20 0.86
C LEU A 165 16.02 13.35 -0.14
N GLY A 166 15.37 14.47 0.23
CA GLY A 166 15.12 15.59 -0.67
C GLY A 166 13.94 15.42 -1.63
N LEU A 167 13.13 14.39 -1.46
CA LEU A 167 11.97 14.07 -2.30
C LEU A 167 10.70 14.74 -1.79
N SER A 168 9.70 14.88 -2.67
CA SER A 168 8.42 15.53 -2.34
C SER A 168 7.27 14.96 -3.17
N GLU A 169 6.05 15.35 -2.83
CA GLU A 169 4.85 15.04 -3.64
C GLU A 169 4.88 15.68 -5.04
N GLY A 170 5.80 16.61 -5.28
CA GLY A 170 6.05 17.21 -6.62
C GLY A 170 7.24 16.58 -7.35
N HIS A 171 8.10 15.81 -6.67
CA HIS A 171 9.32 15.24 -7.24
C HIS A 171 9.72 13.95 -6.52
N GLY A 172 9.74 12.84 -7.23
CA GLY A 172 10.25 11.55 -6.79
C GLY A 172 9.39 10.79 -5.77
N ALA A 173 8.34 11.39 -5.22
CA ALA A 173 7.46 10.76 -4.24
C ALA A 173 5.98 11.14 -4.42
N ARG A 174 5.54 11.38 -5.68
CA ARG A 174 4.14 11.73 -6.03
C ARG A 174 3.17 10.64 -5.64
N HIS A 175 3.55 9.38 -5.86
CA HIS A 175 2.70 8.23 -5.52
C HIS A 175 2.40 8.14 -4.02
N LEU A 176 3.21 8.77 -3.17
CA LEU A 176 2.98 8.86 -1.73
C LEU A 176 2.08 10.05 -1.35
N ALA A 177 1.62 10.86 -2.29
CA ALA A 177 0.70 11.96 -2.02
C ALA A 177 -0.64 11.46 -1.49
N GLY A 178 -1.22 12.23 -0.54
CA GLY A 178 -2.58 11.98 -0.05
C GLY A 178 -3.64 12.42 -1.06
N HIS A 179 -4.84 11.85 -0.92
CA HIS A 179 -5.99 12.39 -1.63
C HIS A 179 -6.31 13.80 -1.07
N PRO A 180 -6.76 14.77 -1.91
CA PRO A 180 -7.11 16.12 -1.45
C PRO A 180 -8.10 16.14 -0.27
N ASP A 181 -9.10 15.26 -0.27
CA ASP A 181 -10.09 15.12 0.79
C ASP A 181 -9.58 14.33 2.00
N GLY A 182 -8.33 13.91 1.99
CA GLY A 182 -7.68 13.13 3.03
C GLY A 182 -7.74 11.62 2.83
N ARG A 183 -6.62 10.94 3.18
CA ARG A 183 -6.45 9.48 3.02
C ARG A 183 -7.52 8.67 3.74
N GLY A 184 -7.90 9.09 4.95
CA GLY A 184 -8.86 8.37 5.79
C GLY A 184 -10.26 8.36 5.18
N LEU A 185 -10.72 9.48 4.61
CA LEU A 185 -12.00 9.56 3.92
C LEU A 185 -11.99 8.72 2.65
N HIS A 186 -10.94 8.87 1.83
CA HIS A 186 -10.76 8.13 0.59
C HIS A 186 -10.73 6.61 0.82
N TRP A 187 -10.05 6.14 1.86
CA TRP A 187 -10.07 4.74 2.29
C TRP A 187 -11.46 4.27 2.73
N ARG A 188 -12.18 5.06 3.57
CA ARG A 188 -13.53 4.70 4.01
C ARG A 188 -14.51 4.59 2.85
N GLN A 189 -14.44 5.48 1.86
CA GLN A 189 -15.28 5.40 0.67
C GLN A 189 -15.06 4.08 -0.08
N PHE A 190 -13.80 3.70 -0.28
CA PHE A 190 -13.45 2.44 -0.92
C PHE A 190 -13.95 1.23 -0.12
N THR A 191 -13.65 1.17 1.17
CA THR A 191 -14.03 0.02 2.02
C THR A 191 -15.53 -0.13 2.20
N THR A 192 -16.25 1.01 2.28
CA THR A 192 -17.72 0.98 2.34
C THR A 192 -18.31 0.42 1.03
N ALA A 193 -17.77 0.81 -0.11
CA ALA A 193 -18.22 0.26 -1.39
C ALA A 193 -17.86 -1.24 -1.50
N LEU A 194 -16.64 -1.61 -1.11
CA LEU A 194 -16.18 -2.99 -1.12
C LEU A 194 -17.08 -3.90 -0.27
N ASP A 195 -17.53 -3.44 0.89
CA ASP A 195 -18.42 -4.19 1.78
C ASP A 195 -19.84 -4.39 1.20
N ARG A 196 -20.28 -3.48 0.31
CA ARG A 196 -21.62 -3.52 -0.31
C ARG A 196 -21.73 -4.46 -1.52
N ILE A 197 -20.61 -4.90 -2.09
CA ILE A 197 -20.62 -5.78 -3.26
C ILE A 197 -21.20 -7.14 -2.84
N ALA A 198 -22.29 -7.58 -3.48
CA ALA A 198 -22.82 -8.91 -3.28
C ALA A 198 -21.95 -9.94 -4.02
N LEU A 199 -21.37 -10.88 -3.31
CA LEU A 199 -20.64 -12.02 -3.89
C LEU A 199 -21.41 -13.30 -3.67
N ALA A 200 -21.54 -14.09 -4.73
CA ALA A 200 -22.22 -15.39 -4.70
C ALA A 200 -21.20 -16.54 -4.49
N GLY A 201 -21.67 -17.67 -4.00
CA GLY A 201 -20.89 -18.90 -3.90
C GLY A 201 -19.63 -18.74 -3.06
N ASP A 202 -18.48 -19.04 -3.65
CA ASP A 202 -17.16 -18.97 -3.05
C ASP A 202 -16.50 -17.57 -3.16
N GLY A 203 -17.22 -16.55 -3.62
CA GLY A 203 -16.68 -15.22 -3.94
C GLY A 203 -15.92 -14.58 -2.77
N GLU A 204 -16.38 -14.76 -1.53
CA GLU A 204 -15.67 -14.25 -0.35
C GLU A 204 -14.31 -14.96 -0.14
N ALA A 205 -14.26 -16.27 -0.35
CA ALA A 205 -13.00 -17.02 -0.27
C ALA A 205 -12.03 -16.61 -1.39
N ARG A 206 -12.53 -16.38 -2.61
CA ARG A 206 -11.73 -15.92 -3.74
C ARG A 206 -11.16 -14.51 -3.50
N ALA A 207 -11.96 -13.59 -2.96
CA ALA A 207 -11.47 -12.26 -2.61
C ALA A 207 -10.39 -12.33 -1.51
N ALA A 208 -10.56 -13.16 -0.50
CA ALA A 208 -9.55 -13.36 0.56
C ALA A 208 -8.28 -14.03 0.01
N ALA A 209 -8.39 -15.00 -0.88
CA ALA A 209 -7.27 -15.62 -1.56
C ALA A 209 -6.50 -14.59 -2.40
N GLY A 210 -7.21 -13.72 -3.14
CA GLY A 210 -6.62 -12.63 -3.92
C GLY A 210 -5.82 -11.64 -3.07
N ALA A 211 -6.33 -11.26 -1.89
CA ALA A 211 -5.59 -10.40 -0.97
C ALA A 211 -4.31 -11.09 -0.44
N THR A 212 -4.40 -12.37 -0.11
CA THR A 212 -3.24 -13.17 0.33
C THR A 212 -2.20 -13.29 -0.79
N GLU A 213 -2.65 -13.50 -2.02
CA GLU A 213 -1.78 -13.57 -3.19
C GLU A 213 -1.07 -12.24 -3.45
N ALA A 214 -1.78 -11.11 -3.34
CA ALA A 214 -1.20 -9.78 -3.47
C ALA A 214 -0.06 -9.57 -2.46
N PHE A 215 -0.25 -9.93 -1.19
CA PHE A 215 0.82 -9.86 -0.19
C PHE A 215 2.01 -10.76 -0.52
N ARG A 216 1.76 -12.01 -0.96
CA ARG A 216 2.82 -12.93 -1.38
C ARG A 216 3.60 -12.37 -2.57
N TYR A 217 2.90 -11.77 -3.52
CA TYR A 217 3.51 -11.16 -4.68
C TYR A 217 4.45 -10.01 -4.27
N VAL A 218 3.98 -9.05 -3.46
CA VAL A 218 4.83 -7.95 -2.98
C VAL A 218 6.00 -8.47 -2.14
N HIS A 219 5.77 -9.47 -1.27
CA HIS A 219 6.82 -10.08 -0.46
C HIS A 219 7.95 -10.68 -1.33
N ARG A 220 7.60 -11.32 -2.45
CA ARG A 220 8.54 -11.84 -3.44
C ARG A 220 9.32 -10.70 -4.10
N LEU A 221 8.60 -9.65 -4.58
CA LEU A 221 9.23 -8.48 -5.18
C LEU A 221 10.24 -7.79 -4.26
N VAL A 222 9.92 -7.68 -2.97
CA VAL A 222 10.84 -7.12 -1.95
C VAL A 222 12.06 -8.02 -1.78
N GLY A 223 11.89 -9.35 -1.81
CA GLY A 223 13.01 -10.29 -1.80
C GLY A 223 13.94 -10.12 -2.98
N ASP A 224 13.37 -10.03 -4.18
CA ASP A 224 14.14 -9.86 -5.42
C ASP A 224 14.90 -8.52 -5.43
N ALA A 225 14.30 -7.46 -4.90
CA ALA A 225 14.88 -6.12 -4.96
C ALA A 225 15.97 -5.88 -3.90
N PHE A 226 15.79 -6.39 -2.68
CA PHE A 226 16.68 -6.06 -1.56
C PHE A 226 17.66 -7.19 -1.19
N GLY A 227 17.59 -8.32 -1.86
CA GLY A 227 18.38 -9.49 -1.56
C GLY A 227 17.84 -10.19 -0.31
N GLY A 228 17.31 -11.37 -0.45
CA GLY A 228 16.81 -12.16 0.68
C GLY A 228 17.88 -13.05 1.24
#